data_89fb49cbef7b40252348bff6e17c3bb0
#
_entry.id   89fb49cbef7b40252348bff6e17c3bb0
#
_cell.length_a   1.000
_cell.length_b   1.000
_cell.length_c   1.000
_cell.angle_alpha   90.00
_cell.angle_beta   90.00
_cell.angle_gamma   90.00
#
_symmetry.space_group_name_H-M   'P 1'
#
loop_
_entity.id
_entity.type
_entity.pdbx_description
1 polymer ?
#
loop_
_entity_poly.entity_id
_entity_poly.type
_entity_poly.pdbx_seq_one_letter_code
_entity_poly.pdbx_strand_id
1 'polypeptide(L)'
;MRKTRVEKARQAFLNGDLETHRNLHSPEEIGKEPWHKAEQGKYIGQAVYGASDGIVTTFAAISGVAGANLSPTVALIVGLANLFADGLSMAIGDYLSEKSEKDYIKAEREREFWEVEHFPEAEKLEIKEIYKRKGLRGEKLDALVDAITSSKDLWVETMLHEELGLFEDDTSPLKSALVTFFSFVIAGFMPLVTYVFASTWTFVAEHRFALSCVITAVTMFIVGAVRQAVTGVKWYKGGMEMLFVGGMSAAVAYFIGWLLRTIFGIVM
;
A
#
# COMPACT_ATOMS: atom_id res chain seq x y z
N MET A 1 -11.31 -21.66 -4.66
CA MET A 1 -10.96 -20.65 -5.68
C MET A 1 -9.97 -21.28 -6.67
N ARG A 2 -10.20 -21.16 -7.97
CA ARG A 2 -9.28 -21.69 -8.99
C ARG A 2 -8.09 -20.72 -9.09
N LYS A 3 -6.87 -21.20 -8.86
CA LYS A 3 -5.66 -20.37 -8.98
C LYS A 3 -5.51 -19.88 -10.42
N THR A 4 -5.18 -18.60 -10.59
CA THR A 4 -4.90 -18.00 -11.89
C THR A 4 -3.63 -18.60 -12.50
N ARG A 5 -3.41 -18.44 -13.81
CA ARG A 5 -2.20 -18.89 -14.50
C ARG A 5 -0.94 -18.26 -13.88
N VAL A 6 -0.99 -16.97 -13.53
CA VAL A 6 0.12 -16.26 -12.86
C VAL A 6 0.47 -16.85 -11.51
N GLU A 7 -0.54 -17.18 -10.69
CA GLU A 7 -0.29 -17.81 -9.38
C GLU A 7 0.37 -19.17 -9.51
N LYS A 8 -0.07 -19.96 -10.49
CA LYS A 8 0.55 -21.26 -10.79
C LYS A 8 1.98 -21.08 -11.29
N ALA A 9 2.24 -20.12 -12.19
CA ALA A 9 3.57 -19.81 -12.70
C ALA A 9 4.50 -19.33 -11.58
N ARG A 10 4.01 -18.48 -10.66
CA ARG A 10 4.76 -18.02 -9.49
C ARG A 10 5.13 -19.18 -8.56
N GLN A 11 4.21 -20.11 -8.32
CA GLN A 11 4.50 -21.30 -7.52
C GLN A 11 5.50 -22.23 -8.20
N ALA A 12 5.36 -22.47 -9.50
CA ALA A 12 6.32 -23.26 -10.27
C ALA A 12 7.72 -22.64 -10.22
N PHE A 13 7.82 -21.32 -10.34
CA PHE A 13 9.09 -20.59 -10.20
C PHE A 13 9.69 -20.76 -8.80
N LEU A 14 8.91 -20.59 -7.73
CA LEU A 14 9.39 -20.73 -6.35
C LEU A 14 9.85 -22.16 -6.02
N ASN A 15 9.25 -23.17 -6.65
CA ASN A 15 9.57 -24.57 -6.47
C ASN A 15 10.65 -25.10 -7.45
N GLY A 16 11.09 -24.27 -8.40
CA GLY A 16 12.02 -24.69 -9.46
C GLY A 16 11.41 -25.70 -10.46
N ASP A 17 10.08 -25.77 -10.56
CA ASP A 17 9.34 -26.69 -11.42
C ASP A 17 9.27 -26.15 -12.86
N LEU A 18 10.30 -26.48 -13.65
CA LEU A 18 10.43 -26.06 -15.05
C LEU A 18 9.37 -26.71 -15.96
N GLU A 19 8.89 -27.89 -15.63
CA GLU A 19 7.92 -28.60 -16.47
C GLU A 19 6.55 -27.95 -16.36
N THR A 20 6.05 -27.72 -15.16
CA THR A 20 4.81 -26.96 -14.92
C THR A 20 4.94 -25.57 -15.50
N HIS A 21 6.08 -24.90 -15.33
CA HIS A 21 6.30 -23.56 -15.86
C HIS A 21 6.22 -23.52 -17.40
N ARG A 22 6.83 -24.52 -18.08
CA ARG A 22 6.76 -24.67 -19.53
C ARG A 22 5.33 -24.90 -20.03
N ASN A 23 4.57 -25.75 -19.35
CA ASN A 23 3.18 -26.07 -19.73
C ASN A 23 2.27 -24.83 -19.63
N LEU A 24 2.49 -23.99 -18.63
CA LEU A 24 1.77 -22.72 -18.47
C LEU A 24 2.07 -21.67 -19.56
N HIS A 25 3.18 -21.86 -20.31
CA HIS A 25 3.56 -21.01 -21.45
C HIS A 25 3.22 -21.64 -22.81
N SER A 26 2.41 -22.71 -22.82
CA SER A 26 1.90 -23.26 -24.08
C SER A 26 0.95 -22.28 -24.78
N PRO A 27 0.89 -22.26 -26.13
CA PRO A 27 -0.04 -21.39 -26.86
C PRO A 27 -1.49 -21.53 -26.43
N GLU A 28 -1.92 -22.75 -26.04
CA GLU A 28 -3.26 -23.04 -25.57
C GLU A 28 -3.57 -22.35 -24.23
N GLU A 29 -2.64 -22.40 -23.28
CA GLU A 29 -2.81 -21.75 -21.98
C GLU A 29 -2.68 -20.22 -22.08
N ILE A 30 -1.81 -19.72 -22.97
CA ILE A 30 -1.72 -18.28 -23.29
C ILE A 30 -3.04 -17.79 -23.87
N GLY A 31 -3.65 -18.54 -24.81
CA GLY A 31 -4.92 -18.16 -25.45
C GLY A 31 -6.10 -18.13 -24.48
N LYS A 32 -6.08 -18.94 -23.40
CA LYS A 32 -7.14 -18.93 -22.38
C LYS A 32 -7.10 -17.73 -21.44
N GLU A 33 -5.91 -17.22 -21.15
CA GLU A 33 -5.68 -16.12 -20.21
C GLU A 33 -4.61 -15.18 -20.78
N PRO A 34 -4.92 -14.42 -21.87
CA PRO A 34 -3.95 -13.55 -22.53
C PRO A 34 -3.54 -12.36 -21.66
N TRP A 35 -4.41 -11.96 -20.73
CA TRP A 35 -4.19 -10.82 -19.83
C TRP A 35 -4.07 -11.28 -18.39
N HIS A 36 -2.99 -10.92 -17.74
CA HIS A 36 -2.78 -11.22 -16.33
C HIS A 36 -3.28 -10.08 -15.46
N LYS A 37 -4.50 -10.21 -14.93
CA LYS A 37 -4.97 -9.32 -13.88
C LYS A 37 -4.42 -9.80 -12.54
N ALA A 38 -3.44 -9.10 -12.01
CA ALA A 38 -2.90 -9.35 -10.67
C ALA A 38 -3.84 -8.79 -9.59
N GLU A 39 -5.12 -9.22 -9.58
CA GLU A 39 -6.15 -8.67 -8.68
C GLU A 39 -5.81 -8.82 -7.20
N GLN A 40 -5.10 -9.90 -6.83
CA GLN A 40 -4.79 -10.20 -5.42
C GLN A 40 -3.74 -9.28 -4.80
N GLY A 41 -2.98 -8.55 -5.62
CA GLY A 41 -1.92 -7.64 -5.16
C GLY A 41 -2.32 -6.18 -5.09
N LYS A 42 -3.44 -5.80 -5.71
CA LYS A 42 -3.81 -4.40 -5.93
C LYS A 42 -3.90 -3.57 -4.65
N TYR A 43 -4.47 -4.13 -3.59
CA TYR A 43 -4.72 -3.42 -2.34
C TYR A 43 -3.79 -3.81 -1.20
N ILE A 44 -2.75 -4.61 -1.46
CA ILE A 44 -1.80 -5.04 -0.41
C ILE A 44 -1.01 -3.86 0.13
N GLY A 45 -0.63 -2.92 -0.74
CA GLY A 45 0.05 -1.70 -0.34
C GLY A 45 -0.76 -0.91 0.69
N GLN A 46 -2.04 -0.66 0.39
CA GLN A 46 -2.98 0.04 1.26
C GLN A 46 -3.23 -0.71 2.57
N ALA A 47 -3.39 -2.04 2.50
CA ALA A 47 -3.58 -2.85 3.70
C ALA A 47 -2.36 -2.81 4.63
N VAL A 48 -1.15 -2.94 4.08
CA VAL A 48 0.09 -2.85 4.85
C VAL A 48 0.30 -1.45 5.39
N TYR A 49 0.06 -0.42 4.58
CA TYR A 49 0.20 0.98 4.97
C TYR A 49 -0.74 1.32 6.13
N GLY A 50 -2.05 1.04 5.97
CA GLY A 50 -3.03 1.27 7.02
C GLY A 50 -2.73 0.49 8.29
N ALA A 51 -2.42 -0.82 8.20
CA ALA A 51 -2.11 -1.64 9.37
C ALA A 51 -0.84 -1.18 10.09
N SER A 52 0.21 -0.82 9.35
CA SER A 52 1.48 -0.35 9.93
C SER A 52 1.32 0.96 10.67
N ASP A 53 0.64 1.92 10.05
CA ASP A 53 0.44 3.23 10.66
C ASP A 53 -0.54 3.16 11.85
N GLY A 54 -1.65 2.43 11.71
CA GLY A 54 -2.62 2.28 12.78
C GLY A 54 -2.04 1.71 14.08
N ILE A 55 -1.21 0.66 13.97
CA ILE A 55 -0.60 0.05 15.17
C ILE A 55 0.49 0.96 15.78
N VAL A 56 1.29 1.64 14.96
CA VAL A 56 2.38 2.51 15.44
C VAL A 56 1.83 3.75 16.11
N THR A 57 0.88 4.44 15.48
CA THR A 57 0.30 5.70 16.01
C THR A 57 -0.52 5.47 17.26
N THR A 58 -1.37 4.44 17.28
CA THR A 58 -2.16 4.10 18.48
C THR A 58 -1.27 3.66 19.64
N PHE A 59 -0.23 2.86 19.38
CA PHE A 59 0.71 2.44 20.42
C PHE A 59 1.57 3.60 20.93
N ALA A 60 1.97 4.52 20.06
CA ALA A 60 2.67 5.74 20.46
C ALA A 60 1.77 6.61 21.37
N ALA A 61 0.51 6.80 21.01
CA ALA A 61 -0.44 7.55 21.83
C ALA A 61 -0.58 6.94 23.23
N ILE A 62 -0.78 5.60 23.34
CA ILE A 62 -0.85 4.88 24.63
C ILE A 62 0.46 5.01 25.40
N SER A 63 1.61 4.89 24.72
CA SER A 63 2.94 5.01 25.33
C SER A 63 3.16 6.41 25.92
N GLY A 64 2.73 7.47 25.21
CA GLY A 64 2.76 8.84 25.72
C GLY A 64 1.92 9.03 26.99
N VAL A 65 0.70 8.50 26.99
CA VAL A 65 -0.18 8.52 28.16
C VAL A 65 0.43 7.75 29.33
N ALA A 66 1.03 6.58 29.07
CA ALA A 66 1.71 5.78 30.10
C ALA A 66 2.96 6.51 30.65
N GLY A 67 3.78 7.13 29.78
CA GLY A 67 4.93 7.94 30.20
C GLY A 67 4.54 9.13 31.07
N ALA A 68 3.41 9.78 30.77
CA ALA A 68 2.85 10.85 31.58
C ALA A 68 2.17 10.34 32.88
N ASN A 69 2.07 9.02 33.09
CA ASN A 69 1.40 8.38 34.20
C ASN A 69 -0.09 8.81 34.38
N LEU A 70 -0.76 9.02 33.23
CA LEU A 70 -2.18 9.36 33.23
C LEU A 70 -3.05 8.11 33.39
N SER A 71 -4.34 8.30 33.70
CA SER A 71 -5.24 7.20 33.95
C SER A 71 -5.47 6.29 32.74
N PRO A 72 -5.79 5.01 32.91
CA PRO A 72 -6.13 4.09 31.82
C PRO A 72 -7.31 4.53 30.98
N THR A 73 -8.24 5.26 31.60
CA THR A 73 -9.39 5.84 30.90
C THR A 73 -8.94 6.88 29.86
N VAL A 74 -7.94 7.70 30.20
CA VAL A 74 -7.33 8.65 29.24
C VAL A 74 -6.68 7.90 28.08
N ALA A 75 -5.97 6.81 28.36
CA ALA A 75 -5.38 5.98 27.30
C ALA A 75 -6.43 5.42 26.33
N LEU A 76 -7.58 4.95 26.86
CA LEU A 76 -8.69 4.48 26.02
C LEU A 76 -9.32 5.61 25.21
N ILE A 77 -9.62 6.74 25.84
CA ILE A 77 -10.25 7.88 25.13
C ILE A 77 -9.33 8.39 24.03
N VAL A 78 -8.07 8.68 24.36
CA VAL A 78 -7.11 9.20 23.39
C VAL A 78 -6.82 8.15 22.30
N GLY A 79 -6.60 6.90 22.69
CA GLY A 79 -6.32 5.81 21.76
C GLY A 79 -7.47 5.55 20.78
N LEU A 80 -8.72 5.47 21.27
CA LEU A 80 -9.89 5.27 20.39
C LEU A 80 -10.17 6.50 19.53
N ALA A 81 -10.11 7.71 20.11
CA ALA A 81 -10.33 8.94 19.35
C ALA A 81 -9.31 9.08 18.21
N ASN A 82 -8.02 8.84 18.51
CA ASN A 82 -6.95 8.84 17.50
C ASN A 82 -7.19 7.75 16.45
N LEU A 83 -7.50 6.53 16.88
CA LEU A 83 -7.71 5.38 16.00
C LEU A 83 -8.77 5.67 14.91
N PHE A 84 -9.91 6.24 15.29
CA PHE A 84 -10.97 6.53 14.32
C PHE A 84 -10.72 7.83 13.53
N ALA A 85 -10.18 8.87 14.17
CA ALA A 85 -9.90 10.13 13.50
C ALA A 85 -8.80 9.99 12.45
N ASP A 86 -7.67 9.38 12.83
CA ASP A 86 -6.55 9.17 11.91
C ASP A 86 -6.92 8.15 10.81
N GLY A 87 -7.57 7.04 11.19
CA GLY A 87 -8.03 6.05 10.23
C GLY A 87 -8.96 6.64 9.17
N LEU A 88 -9.89 7.51 9.58
CA LEU A 88 -10.78 8.20 8.65
C LEU A 88 -10.03 9.24 7.80
N SER A 89 -9.11 10.00 8.39
CA SER A 89 -8.28 10.98 7.69
C SER A 89 -7.42 10.31 6.61
N MET A 90 -6.77 9.19 6.94
CA MET A 90 -5.99 8.41 5.98
C MET A 90 -6.84 7.85 4.85
N ALA A 91 -8.00 7.27 5.17
CA ALA A 91 -8.90 6.74 4.15
C ALA A 91 -9.39 7.82 3.17
N ILE A 92 -9.74 8.99 3.68
CA ILE A 92 -10.13 10.14 2.84
C ILE A 92 -8.94 10.61 1.99
N GLY A 93 -7.75 10.70 2.58
CA GLY A 93 -6.53 11.07 1.87
C GLY A 93 -6.21 10.10 0.73
N ASP A 94 -6.28 8.80 1.00
CA ASP A 94 -6.06 7.73 0.02
C ASP A 94 -7.09 7.80 -1.14
N TYR A 95 -8.38 7.97 -0.78
CA TYR A 95 -9.44 8.17 -1.77
C TYR A 95 -9.19 9.37 -2.68
N LEU A 96 -8.85 10.52 -2.08
CA LEU A 96 -8.62 11.76 -2.84
C LEU A 96 -7.37 11.66 -3.70
N SER A 97 -6.32 11.03 -3.21
CA SER A 97 -5.07 10.81 -3.94
C SER A 97 -5.31 9.96 -5.19
N GLU A 98 -5.88 8.76 -5.04
CA GLU A 98 -6.17 7.89 -6.18
C GLU A 98 -7.18 8.50 -7.16
N LYS A 99 -8.18 9.22 -6.64
CA LYS A 99 -9.14 9.91 -7.50
C LYS A 99 -8.46 11.03 -8.31
N SER A 100 -7.61 11.82 -7.67
CA SER A 100 -6.88 12.91 -8.34
C SER A 100 -5.94 12.38 -9.41
N GLU A 101 -5.27 11.26 -9.16
CA GLU A 101 -4.43 10.60 -10.16
C GLU A 101 -5.23 10.13 -11.38
N LYS A 102 -6.39 9.51 -11.15
CA LYS A 102 -7.30 9.11 -12.25
C LYS A 102 -7.85 10.29 -13.03
N ASP A 103 -8.27 11.34 -12.33
CA ASP A 103 -8.76 12.56 -12.97
C ASP A 103 -7.65 13.23 -13.79
N TYR A 104 -6.40 13.21 -13.32
CA TYR A 104 -5.23 13.71 -14.04
C TYR A 104 -4.96 12.88 -15.30
N ILE A 105 -4.89 11.55 -15.20
CA ILE A 105 -4.68 10.67 -16.36
C ILE A 105 -5.78 10.89 -17.43
N LYS A 106 -7.03 11.04 -16.96
CA LYS A 106 -8.15 11.32 -17.85
C LYS A 106 -7.99 12.66 -18.58
N ALA A 107 -7.58 13.71 -17.86
CA ALA A 107 -7.34 15.04 -18.46
C ALA A 107 -6.20 15.00 -19.48
N GLU A 108 -5.10 14.30 -19.16
CA GLU A 108 -3.99 14.12 -20.13
C GLU A 108 -4.43 13.30 -21.34
N ARG A 109 -5.24 12.25 -21.16
CA ARG A 109 -5.81 11.49 -22.29
C ARG A 109 -6.66 12.37 -23.21
N GLU A 110 -7.49 13.24 -22.65
CA GLU A 110 -8.30 14.19 -23.42
C GLU A 110 -7.42 15.19 -24.18
N ARG A 111 -6.30 15.65 -23.58
CA ARG A 111 -5.31 16.52 -24.21
C ARG A 111 -4.62 15.82 -25.38
N GLU A 112 -4.13 14.60 -25.19
CA GLU A 112 -3.49 13.79 -26.24
C GLU A 112 -4.44 13.55 -27.43
N PHE A 113 -5.72 13.22 -27.15
CA PHE A 113 -6.71 13.10 -28.25
C PHE A 113 -6.85 14.39 -29.06
N TRP A 114 -6.85 15.53 -28.38
CA TRP A 114 -6.94 16.83 -29.04
C TRP A 114 -5.68 17.14 -29.85
N GLU A 115 -4.48 16.83 -29.33
CA GLU A 115 -3.21 17.05 -30.02
C GLU A 115 -3.08 16.16 -31.27
N VAL A 116 -3.41 14.88 -31.16
CA VAL A 116 -3.47 13.96 -32.32
C VAL A 116 -4.45 14.44 -33.41
N GLU A 117 -5.54 15.12 -33.04
CA GLU A 117 -6.48 15.67 -34.03
C GLU A 117 -5.97 16.95 -34.71
N HIS A 118 -5.27 17.81 -33.98
CA HIS A 118 -4.92 19.14 -34.46
C HIS A 118 -3.48 19.23 -34.97
N PHE A 119 -2.57 18.40 -34.43
CA PHE A 119 -1.14 18.41 -34.76
C PHE A 119 -0.58 17.03 -35.10
N PRO A 120 -1.25 16.21 -35.95
CA PRO A 120 -0.91 14.80 -36.18
C PRO A 120 0.53 14.58 -36.68
N GLU A 121 1.10 15.53 -37.43
CA GLU A 121 2.48 15.40 -37.89
C GLU A 121 3.51 15.61 -36.80
N ALA A 122 3.23 16.48 -35.81
CA ALA A 122 4.09 16.68 -34.64
C ALA A 122 4.05 15.44 -33.75
N GLU A 123 2.86 14.99 -33.43
CA GLU A 123 2.64 13.80 -32.61
C GLU A 123 3.26 12.52 -33.20
N LYS A 124 3.20 12.39 -34.53
CA LYS A 124 3.86 11.30 -35.28
C LYS A 124 5.39 11.37 -35.17
N LEU A 125 5.95 12.57 -35.15
CA LEU A 125 7.39 12.78 -34.95
C LEU A 125 7.81 12.41 -33.51
N GLU A 126 6.99 12.69 -32.53
CA GLU A 126 7.25 12.33 -31.12
C GLU A 126 7.30 10.81 -30.94
N ILE A 127 6.30 10.06 -31.44
CA ILE A 127 6.35 8.60 -31.47
C ILE A 127 7.64 8.10 -32.15
N LYS A 128 7.99 8.71 -33.28
CA LYS A 128 9.21 8.32 -34.03
C LYS A 128 10.46 8.54 -33.20
N GLU A 129 10.58 9.66 -32.50
CA GLU A 129 11.75 9.97 -31.66
C GLU A 129 11.81 9.07 -30.42
N ILE A 130 10.67 8.77 -29.78
CA ILE A 130 10.59 7.85 -28.64
C ILE A 130 11.15 6.48 -29.02
N TYR A 131 10.65 5.88 -30.08
CA TYR A 131 11.10 4.55 -30.49
C TYR A 131 12.49 4.53 -31.11
N LYS A 132 12.94 5.64 -31.68
CA LYS A 132 14.33 5.82 -32.10
C LYS A 132 15.28 5.82 -30.89
N ARG A 133 14.93 6.44 -29.77
CA ARG A 133 15.67 6.37 -28.50
C ARG A 133 15.70 4.96 -27.94
N LYS A 134 14.64 4.18 -28.12
CA LYS A 134 14.58 2.75 -27.78
C LYS A 134 15.41 1.85 -28.69
N GLY A 135 16.05 2.39 -29.73
CA GLY A 135 17.00 1.67 -30.58
C GLY A 135 16.48 1.27 -31.96
N LEU A 136 15.21 1.53 -32.29
CA LEU A 136 14.69 1.23 -33.62
C LEU A 136 15.24 2.23 -34.67
N ARG A 137 15.42 1.74 -35.90
CA ARG A 137 15.97 2.55 -37.05
C ARG A 137 15.38 2.07 -38.38
N GLY A 138 15.38 2.98 -39.36
CA GLY A 138 15.04 2.69 -40.75
C GLY A 138 13.62 2.18 -40.93
N GLU A 139 13.39 1.31 -41.89
CA GLU A 139 12.06 0.79 -42.26
C GLU A 139 11.27 0.18 -41.10
N LYS A 140 11.96 -0.44 -40.15
CA LYS A 140 11.28 -1.02 -38.96
C LYS A 140 10.70 0.06 -38.04
N LEU A 141 11.39 1.20 -37.93
CA LEU A 141 10.90 2.34 -37.16
C LEU A 141 9.68 2.95 -37.85
N ASP A 142 9.77 3.18 -39.17
CA ASP A 142 8.69 3.78 -39.94
C ASP A 142 7.44 2.89 -39.93
N ALA A 143 7.61 1.58 -40.14
CA ALA A 143 6.50 0.62 -40.09
C ALA A 143 5.82 0.56 -38.68
N LEU A 144 6.60 0.66 -37.58
CA LEU A 144 6.04 0.72 -36.23
C LEU A 144 5.24 2.02 -36.00
N VAL A 145 5.80 3.16 -36.42
CA VAL A 145 5.12 4.46 -36.34
C VAL A 145 3.80 4.43 -37.09
N ASP A 146 3.80 3.93 -38.34
CA ASP A 146 2.59 3.82 -39.14
C ASP A 146 1.56 2.87 -38.50
N ALA A 147 1.99 1.77 -37.91
CA ALA A 147 1.10 0.85 -37.22
C ALA A 147 0.43 1.51 -35.98
N ILE A 148 1.20 2.20 -35.14
CA ILE A 148 0.69 2.91 -33.95
C ILE A 148 -0.28 4.01 -34.38
N THR A 149 0.10 4.84 -35.34
CA THR A 149 -0.69 6.01 -35.76
C THR A 149 -1.89 5.65 -36.64
N SER A 150 -2.06 4.38 -37.02
CA SER A 150 -3.22 3.89 -37.74
C SER A 150 -4.52 3.88 -36.95
N SER A 151 -4.44 3.89 -35.61
CA SER A 151 -5.57 3.94 -34.70
C SER A 151 -5.36 5.06 -33.68
N LYS A 152 -6.33 5.98 -33.57
CA LYS A 152 -6.25 7.08 -32.61
C LYS A 152 -6.14 6.57 -31.17
N ASP A 153 -6.89 5.55 -30.80
CA ASP A 153 -6.86 4.98 -29.44
C ASP A 153 -5.50 4.39 -29.12
N LEU A 154 -4.91 3.61 -30.06
CA LEU A 154 -3.58 3.04 -29.86
C LEU A 154 -2.50 4.13 -29.80
N TRP A 155 -2.66 5.18 -30.60
CA TRP A 155 -1.74 6.32 -30.63
C TRP A 155 -1.73 7.04 -29.28
N VAL A 156 -2.90 7.49 -28.83
CA VAL A 156 -3.06 8.18 -27.53
C VAL A 156 -2.61 7.30 -26.37
N GLU A 157 -2.95 6.00 -26.38
CA GLU A 157 -2.48 5.06 -25.35
C GLU A 157 -0.95 4.95 -25.34
N THR A 158 -0.33 4.96 -26.52
CA THR A 158 1.13 4.92 -26.64
C THR A 158 1.77 6.21 -26.14
N MET A 159 1.19 7.39 -26.41
CA MET A 159 1.67 8.67 -25.90
C MET A 159 1.57 8.72 -24.38
N LEU A 160 0.43 8.35 -23.81
CA LEU A 160 0.26 8.27 -22.36
C LEU A 160 1.32 7.41 -21.68
N HIS A 161 1.61 6.23 -22.24
CA HIS A 161 2.55 5.29 -21.65
C HIS A 161 4.02 5.65 -21.89
N GLU A 162 4.34 6.03 -23.13
CA GLU A 162 5.73 6.11 -23.58
C GLU A 162 6.32 7.51 -23.46
N GLU A 163 5.51 8.53 -23.57
CA GLU A 163 5.92 9.92 -23.40
C GLU A 163 5.69 10.40 -21.97
N LEU A 164 4.45 10.28 -21.48
CA LEU A 164 4.05 10.82 -20.20
C LEU A 164 4.34 9.85 -19.03
N GLY A 165 4.58 8.56 -19.31
CA GLY A 165 4.82 7.54 -18.29
C GLY A 165 3.59 7.27 -17.40
N LEU A 166 2.38 7.57 -17.90
CA LEU A 166 1.13 7.41 -17.19
C LEU A 166 0.51 6.04 -17.50
N PHE A 167 0.19 5.29 -16.45
CA PHE A 167 -0.44 3.98 -16.56
C PHE A 167 -1.77 4.02 -15.82
N GLU A 168 -2.85 3.69 -16.52
CA GLU A 168 -4.16 3.60 -15.88
C GLU A 168 -4.23 2.36 -14.98
N ASP A 169 -4.39 2.57 -13.67
CA ASP A 169 -4.60 1.48 -12.71
C ASP A 169 -6.10 1.21 -12.55
N ASP A 170 -6.48 -0.08 -12.70
CA ASP A 170 -7.85 -0.59 -12.47
C ASP A 170 -8.27 -0.57 -10.98
N THR A 171 -7.51 0.05 -10.06
CA THR A 171 -7.90 0.17 -8.66
C THR A 171 -9.12 1.06 -8.50
N SER A 172 -9.93 0.78 -7.49
CA SER A 172 -11.08 1.62 -7.15
C SER A 172 -10.71 2.51 -5.96
N PRO A 173 -10.73 3.85 -6.08
CA PRO A 173 -10.39 4.75 -4.98
C PRO A 173 -11.16 4.46 -3.70
N LEU A 174 -12.46 4.12 -3.82
CA LEU A 174 -13.26 3.78 -2.66
C LEU A 174 -12.82 2.45 -2.00
N LYS A 175 -12.43 1.45 -2.78
CA LYS A 175 -11.95 0.18 -2.22
C LYS A 175 -10.60 0.35 -1.54
N SER A 176 -9.67 1.13 -2.12
CA SER A 176 -8.40 1.47 -1.50
C SER A 176 -8.60 2.14 -0.16
N ALA A 177 -9.42 3.19 -0.11
CA ALA A 177 -9.77 3.90 1.12
C ALA A 177 -10.37 2.99 2.19
N LEU A 178 -11.29 2.10 1.81
CA LEU A 178 -11.89 1.14 2.75
C LEU A 178 -10.86 0.13 3.27
N VAL A 179 -9.98 -0.37 2.42
CA VAL A 179 -8.90 -1.29 2.83
C VAL A 179 -7.96 -0.59 3.79
N THR A 180 -7.54 0.64 3.50
CA THR A 180 -6.70 1.47 4.38
C THR A 180 -7.39 1.67 5.73
N PHE A 181 -8.65 2.09 5.75
CA PHE A 181 -9.40 2.32 6.99
C PHE A 181 -9.52 1.07 7.85
N PHE A 182 -10.00 -0.03 7.28
CA PHE A 182 -10.21 -1.25 8.07
C PHE A 182 -8.90 -1.87 8.54
N SER A 183 -7.85 -1.83 7.73
CA SER A 183 -6.53 -2.31 8.12
C SER A 183 -5.95 -1.48 9.26
N PHE A 184 -6.09 -0.16 9.19
CA PHE A 184 -5.70 0.78 10.23
C PHE A 184 -6.43 0.49 11.54
N VAL A 185 -7.76 0.41 11.50
CA VAL A 185 -8.58 0.19 12.70
C VAL A 185 -8.31 -1.18 13.32
N ILE A 186 -8.23 -2.25 12.51
CA ILE A 186 -8.00 -3.61 13.01
C ILE A 186 -6.62 -3.72 13.69
N ALA A 187 -5.56 -3.25 13.02
CA ALA A 187 -4.21 -3.34 13.58
C ALA A 187 -4.00 -2.36 14.74
N GLY A 188 -4.51 -1.13 14.61
CA GLY A 188 -4.40 -0.10 15.64
C GLY A 188 -5.27 -0.36 16.87
N PHE A 189 -6.26 -1.24 16.79
CA PHE A 189 -7.03 -1.68 17.95
C PHE A 189 -6.23 -2.65 18.85
N MET A 190 -5.22 -3.36 18.33
CA MET A 190 -4.47 -4.36 19.09
C MET A 190 -3.79 -3.81 20.37
N PRO A 191 -3.12 -2.65 20.36
CA PRO A 191 -2.59 -2.03 21.56
C PRO A 191 -3.65 -1.72 22.62
N LEU A 192 -4.89 -1.42 22.22
CA LEU A 192 -6.00 -1.05 23.08
C LEU A 192 -6.70 -2.24 23.74
N VAL A 193 -6.53 -3.44 23.20
CA VAL A 193 -7.23 -4.66 23.67
C VAL A 193 -7.08 -4.83 25.20
N THR A 194 -5.87 -4.66 25.73
CA THR A 194 -5.62 -4.83 27.17
C THR A 194 -6.30 -3.77 28.03
N TYR A 195 -6.49 -2.58 27.51
CA TYR A 195 -7.19 -1.50 28.21
C TYR A 195 -8.71 -1.71 28.20
N VAL A 196 -9.26 -2.23 27.09
CA VAL A 196 -10.70 -2.57 27.01
C VAL A 196 -11.06 -3.70 27.99
N PHE A 197 -10.21 -4.74 28.06
CA PHE A 197 -10.46 -5.91 28.92
C PHE A 197 -9.93 -5.75 30.34
N ALA A 198 -9.31 -4.62 30.70
CA ALA A 198 -8.80 -4.39 32.07
C ALA A 198 -9.90 -4.43 33.14
N SER A 199 -11.14 -4.10 32.80
CA SER A 199 -12.27 -4.16 33.74
C SER A 199 -12.76 -5.58 34.09
N THR A 200 -12.43 -6.57 33.24
CA THR A 200 -12.92 -7.95 33.41
C THR A 200 -11.96 -8.85 34.16
N TRP A 201 -10.65 -8.59 34.13
CA TRP A 201 -9.63 -9.44 34.71
C TRP A 201 -8.58 -8.61 35.47
N THR A 202 -8.47 -8.85 36.81
CA THR A 202 -7.54 -8.14 37.70
C THR A 202 -6.09 -8.20 37.21
N PHE A 203 -5.65 -9.38 36.75
CA PHE A 203 -4.30 -9.55 36.17
C PHE A 203 -4.04 -8.63 34.96
N VAL A 204 -5.04 -8.48 34.06
CA VAL A 204 -4.92 -7.59 32.93
C VAL A 204 -4.89 -6.12 33.38
N ALA A 205 -5.68 -5.77 34.38
CA ALA A 205 -5.71 -4.42 34.93
C ALA A 205 -4.36 -3.99 35.52
N GLU A 206 -3.67 -4.90 36.21
CA GLU A 206 -2.37 -4.63 36.83
C GLU A 206 -1.23 -4.54 35.82
N HIS A 207 -1.29 -5.35 34.74
CA HIS A 207 -0.21 -5.48 33.75
C HIS A 207 -0.56 -4.90 32.37
N ARG A 208 -1.60 -4.09 32.27
CA ARG A 208 -2.19 -3.62 30.99
C ARG A 208 -1.18 -3.03 30.01
N PHE A 209 -0.25 -2.19 30.46
CA PHE A 209 0.75 -1.58 29.59
C PHE A 209 1.79 -2.61 29.11
N ALA A 210 2.28 -3.46 30.00
CA ALA A 210 3.23 -4.52 29.63
C ALA A 210 2.60 -5.52 28.63
N LEU A 211 1.35 -5.93 28.87
CA LEU A 211 0.60 -6.78 27.95
C LEU A 211 0.34 -6.08 26.61
N SER A 212 0.01 -4.78 26.62
CA SER A 212 -0.12 -3.98 25.42
C SER A 212 1.18 -3.97 24.61
N CYS A 213 2.34 -3.78 25.26
CA CYS A 213 3.65 -3.86 24.60
C CYS A 213 3.86 -5.21 23.90
N VAL A 214 3.54 -6.33 24.57
CA VAL A 214 3.71 -7.67 24.01
C VAL A 214 2.78 -7.90 22.82
N ILE A 215 1.48 -7.61 22.96
CA ILE A 215 0.50 -7.78 21.87
C ILE A 215 0.87 -6.92 20.68
N THR A 216 1.25 -5.66 20.92
CA THR A 216 1.68 -4.73 19.86
C THR A 216 2.93 -5.24 19.17
N ALA A 217 3.94 -5.69 19.89
CA ALA A 217 5.17 -6.23 19.31
C ALA A 217 4.89 -7.45 18.42
N VAL A 218 4.05 -8.38 18.88
CA VAL A 218 3.64 -9.55 18.07
C VAL A 218 2.89 -9.10 16.81
N THR A 219 1.95 -8.17 16.94
CA THR A 219 1.17 -7.68 15.80
C THR A 219 2.05 -6.93 14.80
N MET A 220 2.95 -6.06 15.27
CA MET A 220 3.93 -5.36 14.40
C MET A 220 4.81 -6.36 13.64
N PHE A 221 5.29 -7.40 14.34
CA PHE A 221 6.09 -8.43 13.71
C PHE A 221 5.31 -9.16 12.61
N ILE A 222 4.04 -9.52 12.87
CA ILE A 222 3.18 -10.19 11.89
C ILE A 222 2.93 -9.27 10.68
N VAL A 223 2.57 -8.02 10.90
CA VAL A 223 2.32 -7.05 9.81
C VAL A 223 3.57 -6.87 8.95
N GLY A 224 4.74 -6.68 9.57
CA GLY A 224 6.02 -6.58 8.86
C GLY A 224 6.40 -7.86 8.11
N ALA A 225 6.13 -9.02 8.70
CA ALA A 225 6.40 -10.33 8.07
C ALA A 225 5.48 -10.57 6.85
N VAL A 226 4.20 -10.22 6.93
CA VAL A 226 3.24 -10.34 5.81
C VAL A 226 3.66 -9.45 4.64
N ARG A 227 4.10 -8.21 4.90
CA ARG A 227 4.63 -7.31 3.88
C ARG A 227 5.75 -7.96 3.07
N GLN A 228 6.69 -8.60 3.74
CA GLN A 228 7.85 -9.23 3.11
C GLN A 228 7.51 -10.55 2.39
N ALA A 229 6.53 -11.30 2.87
CA ALA A 229 6.08 -12.53 2.22
C ALA A 229 5.56 -12.29 0.80
N VAL A 230 4.98 -11.09 0.54
CA VAL A 230 4.50 -10.70 -0.79
C VAL A 230 5.64 -10.29 -1.72
N THR A 231 6.70 -9.68 -1.19
CA THR A 231 7.85 -9.19 -1.97
C THR A 231 8.93 -10.24 -2.24
N GLY A 232 8.81 -11.44 -1.64
CA GLY A 232 9.79 -12.53 -1.80
C GLY A 232 11.07 -12.38 -0.98
N VAL A 233 11.16 -11.37 -0.12
CA VAL A 233 12.25 -11.18 0.85
C VAL A 233 12.01 -12.03 2.10
N LYS A 234 13.05 -12.29 2.90
CA LYS A 234 12.94 -13.10 4.13
C LYS A 234 11.98 -12.42 5.12
N TRP A 235 10.86 -13.07 5.43
CA TRP A 235 9.76 -12.57 6.24
C TRP A 235 10.17 -12.00 7.62
N TYR A 236 11.16 -12.60 8.28
CA TYR A 236 11.62 -12.13 9.59
C TYR A 236 12.33 -10.77 9.54
N LYS A 237 12.91 -10.38 8.38
CA LYS A 237 13.53 -9.05 8.24
C LYS A 237 12.49 -7.94 8.30
N GLY A 238 11.35 -8.11 7.62
CA GLY A 238 10.27 -7.15 7.68
C GLY A 238 9.62 -7.06 9.07
N GLY A 239 9.47 -8.20 9.75
CA GLY A 239 9.01 -8.22 11.14
C GLY A 239 9.94 -7.44 12.08
N MET A 240 11.26 -7.63 11.98
CA MET A 240 12.24 -6.91 12.79
C MET A 240 12.32 -5.42 12.45
N GLU A 241 12.23 -5.07 11.18
CA GLU A 241 12.18 -3.67 10.72
C GLU A 241 10.98 -2.94 11.34
N MET A 242 9.80 -3.56 11.29
CA MET A 242 8.58 -3.00 11.85
C MET A 242 8.65 -2.84 13.37
N LEU A 243 9.21 -3.83 14.07
CA LEU A 243 9.47 -3.75 15.52
C LEU A 243 10.41 -2.61 15.87
N PHE A 244 11.46 -2.41 15.10
CA PHE A 244 12.42 -1.35 15.36
C PHE A 244 11.78 0.04 15.19
N VAL A 245 11.09 0.26 14.07
CA VAL A 245 10.43 1.55 13.78
C VAL A 245 9.33 1.84 14.80
N GLY A 246 8.44 0.88 15.04
CA GLY A 246 7.34 1.06 16.00
C GLY A 246 7.83 1.18 17.44
N GLY A 247 8.86 0.42 17.81
CA GLY A 247 9.49 0.52 19.15
C GLY A 247 10.15 1.88 19.38
N MET A 248 10.83 2.44 18.37
CA MET A 248 11.38 3.79 18.46
C MET A 248 10.29 4.85 18.62
N SER A 249 9.24 4.78 17.83
CA SER A 249 8.10 5.72 17.91
C SER A 249 7.47 5.71 19.31
N ALA A 250 7.24 4.51 19.86
CA ALA A 250 6.70 4.34 21.20
C ALA A 250 7.65 4.86 22.29
N ALA A 251 8.95 4.61 22.17
CA ALA A 251 9.96 5.10 23.12
C ALA A 251 10.01 6.64 23.14
N VAL A 252 9.98 7.27 21.98
CA VAL A 252 9.92 8.74 21.86
C VAL A 252 8.66 9.29 22.49
N ALA A 253 7.49 8.71 22.18
CA ALA A 253 6.23 9.14 22.73
C ALA A 253 6.17 8.97 24.27
N TYR A 254 6.66 7.85 24.79
CA TYR A 254 6.79 7.61 26.24
C TYR A 254 7.70 8.65 26.89
N PHE A 255 8.86 8.92 26.28
CA PHE A 255 9.81 9.92 26.79
C PHE A 255 9.20 11.33 26.81
N ILE A 256 8.47 11.71 25.78
CA ILE A 256 7.76 13.00 25.74
C ILE A 256 6.73 13.07 26.88
N GLY A 257 5.91 12.02 27.06
CA GLY A 257 4.96 11.95 28.15
C GLY A 257 5.61 12.08 29.53
N TRP A 258 6.69 11.35 29.77
CA TRP A 258 7.50 11.44 30.99
C TRP A 258 8.10 12.83 31.21
N LEU A 259 8.66 13.44 30.17
CA LEU A 259 9.27 14.78 30.19
C LEU A 259 8.21 15.84 30.57
N LEU A 260 7.06 15.83 29.90
CA LEU A 260 5.99 16.79 30.14
C LEU A 260 5.44 16.65 31.57
N ARG A 261 5.25 15.42 32.06
CA ARG A 261 4.90 15.18 33.46
C ARG A 261 5.91 15.80 34.42
N THR A 262 7.21 15.61 34.14
CA THR A 262 8.30 16.11 35.03
C THR A 262 8.39 17.63 35.03
N ILE A 263 8.24 18.28 33.85
CA ILE A 263 8.35 19.73 33.71
C ILE A 263 7.12 20.46 34.24
N PHE A 264 5.92 19.97 33.88
CA PHE A 264 4.67 20.67 34.20
C PHE A 264 3.99 20.16 35.48
N GLY A 265 4.60 19.17 36.18
CA GLY A 265 4.05 18.66 37.45
C GLY A 265 2.65 18.06 37.30
N ILE A 266 2.36 17.45 36.15
CA ILE A 266 1.04 16.85 35.87
C ILE A 266 0.88 15.67 36.87
N VAL A 267 0.21 15.93 37.99
CA VAL A 267 -0.19 14.91 38.96
C VAL A 267 -1.72 14.83 38.92
N MET A 268 -2.25 13.71 38.43
CA MET A 268 -3.65 13.34 38.59
C MET A 268 -3.76 12.15 39.52
#